data_718d04fb402564fa9e98d33351c0ac40
#
_entry.id   718d04fb402564fa9e98d33351c0ac40
#
_cell.length_a   1.000
_cell.length_b   1.000
_cell.length_c   1.000
_cell.angle_alpha   90.00
_cell.angle_beta   90.00
_cell.angle_gamma   90.00
#
_symmetry.space_group_name_H-M   'P 1'
#
loop_
_entity.id
_entity.type
_entity.pdbx_description
1 polymer ?
#
loop_
_entity_poly.entity_id
_entity_poly.type
_entity_poly.pdbx_seq_one_letter_code
_entity_poly.pdbx_strand_id
1 'polypeptide(L)'
;MHDPIRILIAEDNALLRGVLRDALAEAGMTVVAEASDGAEAIALAEETRPHVVVMDMRMPNVDGIEATEQIAAAEWAMPVVVLSAYDEPQMIEAALAAGATNCLKKGVGLDELIEAIRAADRTI
;
A
#
# COMPACT_ATOMS: atom_id res chain seq x y z
N MET A 1 -14.80 -13.34 15.29
CA MET A 1 -13.39 -13.44 14.89
C MET A 1 -13.25 -13.05 13.43
N HIS A 2 -12.37 -12.11 13.12
CA HIS A 2 -12.19 -11.66 11.75
C HIS A 2 -11.06 -12.44 11.07
N ASP A 3 -11.21 -12.65 9.77
CA ASP A 3 -10.12 -13.20 8.98
C ASP A 3 -8.95 -12.20 8.97
N PRO A 4 -7.71 -12.67 8.83
CA PRO A 4 -6.57 -11.77 8.72
C PRO A 4 -6.74 -10.81 7.56
N ILE A 5 -6.28 -9.56 7.74
CA ILE A 5 -6.27 -8.57 6.66
C ILE A 5 -5.26 -9.03 5.61
N ARG A 6 -5.69 -9.09 4.37
CA ARG A 6 -4.85 -9.48 3.22
C ARG A 6 -4.23 -8.24 2.61
N ILE A 7 -2.90 -8.24 2.50
CA ILE A 7 -2.12 -7.07 2.10
C ILE A 7 -1.32 -7.35 0.83
N LEU A 8 -1.30 -6.38 -0.07
CA LEU A 8 -0.33 -6.32 -1.15
C LEU A 8 0.68 -5.24 -0.79
N ILE A 9 1.97 -5.54 -0.86
CA ILE A 9 3.04 -4.57 -0.62
C ILE A 9 3.70 -4.27 -1.96
N ALA A 10 3.75 -2.99 -2.32
CA ALA A 10 4.44 -2.51 -3.53
C ALA A 10 5.60 -1.61 -3.09
N GLU A 11 6.81 -2.10 -3.27
CA GLU A 11 8.04 -1.45 -2.86
C GLU A 11 9.18 -1.97 -3.72
N ASP A 12 9.92 -1.10 -4.38
CA ASP A 12 11.00 -1.52 -5.27
C ASP A 12 12.26 -1.99 -4.53
N ASN A 13 12.50 -1.50 -3.33
CA ASN A 13 13.63 -1.95 -2.52
C ASN A 13 13.30 -3.29 -1.87
N ALA A 14 13.96 -4.35 -2.33
CA ALA A 14 13.69 -5.71 -1.87
C ALA A 14 13.92 -5.91 -0.37
N LEU A 15 14.92 -5.24 0.19
CA LEU A 15 15.22 -5.34 1.62
C LEU A 15 14.10 -4.72 2.44
N LEU A 16 13.69 -3.51 2.09
CA LEU A 16 12.59 -2.84 2.79
C LEU A 16 11.29 -3.60 2.62
N ARG A 17 11.01 -4.10 1.42
CA ARG A 17 9.81 -4.89 1.15
C ARG A 17 9.76 -6.12 2.06
N GLY A 18 10.89 -6.80 2.24
CA GLY A 18 10.98 -7.94 3.14
C GLY A 18 10.76 -7.59 4.60
N VAL A 19 11.28 -6.44 5.03
CA VAL A 19 11.08 -5.94 6.40
C VAL A 19 9.59 -5.66 6.64
N LEU A 20 8.93 -5.01 5.69
CA LEU A 20 7.49 -4.73 5.78
C LEU A 20 6.68 -6.02 5.81
N ARG A 21 7.00 -6.94 4.92
CA ARG A 21 6.32 -8.24 4.88
C ARG A 21 6.38 -8.95 6.22
N ASP A 22 7.58 -9.06 6.78
CA ASP A 22 7.77 -9.78 8.05
C ASP A 22 7.06 -9.08 9.21
N ALA A 23 7.12 -7.75 9.26
CA ALA A 23 6.47 -6.98 10.31
C ALA A 23 4.95 -7.10 10.25
N LEU A 24 4.37 -7.04 9.05
CA LEU A 24 2.92 -7.16 8.90
C LEU A 24 2.44 -8.58 9.20
N ALA A 25 3.22 -9.59 8.80
CA ALA A 25 2.91 -10.98 9.13
C ALA A 25 2.94 -11.19 10.64
N GLU A 26 3.90 -10.61 11.33
CA GLU A 26 4.00 -10.69 12.78
C GLU A 26 2.82 -10.01 13.48
N ALA A 27 2.26 -8.98 12.85
CA ALA A 27 1.07 -8.30 13.36
C ALA A 27 -0.24 -9.06 13.08
N GLY A 28 -0.16 -10.24 12.48
CA GLY A 28 -1.33 -11.09 12.20
C GLY A 28 -1.96 -10.85 10.84
N MET A 29 -1.32 -10.08 9.98
CA MET A 29 -1.82 -9.83 8.62
C MET A 29 -1.23 -10.85 7.65
N THR A 30 -1.91 -11.05 6.53
CA THR A 30 -1.44 -11.98 5.48
C THR A 30 -0.98 -11.19 4.27
N VAL A 31 0.31 -11.26 3.96
CA VAL A 31 0.84 -10.63 2.75
C VAL A 31 0.61 -11.58 1.59
N VAL A 32 -0.33 -11.25 0.72
CA VAL A 32 -0.74 -12.13 -0.38
C VAL A 32 0.04 -11.88 -1.67
N ALA A 33 0.69 -10.73 -1.77
CA ALA A 33 1.48 -10.41 -2.96
C ALA A 33 2.50 -9.32 -2.65
N GLU A 34 3.60 -9.33 -3.41
CA GLU A 34 4.65 -8.32 -3.33
C GLU A 34 4.96 -7.86 -4.75
N ALA A 35 4.98 -6.55 -4.93
CA ALA A 35 5.27 -5.93 -6.22
C ALA A 35 6.51 -5.06 -6.11
N SER A 36 7.31 -5.00 -7.16
CA SER A 36 8.53 -4.20 -7.22
C SER A 36 8.38 -2.93 -8.07
N ASP A 37 7.25 -2.78 -8.76
CA ASP A 37 6.93 -1.56 -9.49
C ASP A 37 5.41 -1.37 -9.56
N GLY A 38 4.99 -0.22 -10.08
CA GLY A 38 3.58 0.15 -10.11
C GLY A 38 2.75 -0.71 -11.06
N ALA A 39 3.32 -1.11 -12.19
CA ALA A 39 2.60 -1.95 -13.16
C ALA A 39 2.31 -3.32 -12.55
N GLU A 40 3.29 -3.90 -11.88
CA GLU A 40 3.12 -5.17 -11.18
C GLU A 40 2.11 -5.04 -10.04
N ALA A 41 2.14 -3.91 -9.32
CA ALA A 41 1.18 -3.65 -8.24
C ALA A 41 -0.26 -3.64 -8.75
N ILE A 42 -0.52 -2.98 -9.89
CA ILE A 42 -1.86 -2.95 -10.48
C ILE A 42 -2.31 -4.36 -10.85
N ALA A 43 -1.45 -5.10 -11.54
CA ALA A 43 -1.77 -6.45 -11.99
C ALA A 43 -2.04 -7.40 -10.82
N LEU A 44 -1.20 -7.35 -9.79
CA LEU A 44 -1.36 -8.20 -8.62
C LEU A 44 -2.56 -7.79 -7.76
N ALA A 45 -2.88 -6.50 -7.70
CA ALA A 45 -4.07 -6.04 -6.98
C ALA A 45 -5.34 -6.59 -7.62
N GLU A 46 -5.43 -6.57 -8.95
CA GLU A 46 -6.55 -7.14 -9.66
C GLU A 46 -6.64 -8.66 -9.47
N GLU A 47 -5.50 -9.34 -9.57
CA GLU A 47 -5.44 -10.79 -9.43
C GLU A 47 -5.75 -11.29 -8.04
N THR A 48 -5.12 -10.69 -7.02
CA THR A 48 -5.20 -11.20 -5.64
C THR A 48 -6.31 -10.58 -4.81
N ARG A 49 -6.82 -9.42 -5.23
CA ARG A 49 -7.87 -8.67 -4.51
C ARG A 49 -7.59 -8.54 -3.02
N PRO A 50 -6.48 -7.89 -2.63
CA PRO A 50 -6.17 -7.69 -1.21
C PRO A 50 -7.18 -6.75 -0.57
N HIS A 51 -7.24 -6.76 0.75
CA HIS A 51 -8.08 -5.83 1.49
C HIS A 51 -7.49 -4.42 1.50
N VAL A 52 -6.15 -4.32 1.54
CA VAL A 52 -5.43 -3.04 1.55
C VAL A 52 -4.14 -3.20 0.76
N VAL A 53 -3.78 -2.15 0.02
CA VAL A 53 -2.49 -2.07 -0.69
C VAL A 53 -1.60 -1.09 0.07
N VAL A 54 -0.37 -1.49 0.37
CA VAL A 54 0.66 -0.59 0.89
C VAL A 54 1.55 -0.24 -0.30
N MET A 55 1.59 1.03 -0.66
CA MET A 55 2.19 1.50 -1.91
C MET A 55 3.30 2.51 -1.66
N ASP A 56 4.52 2.19 -2.11
CA ASP A 56 5.59 3.18 -2.14
C ASP A 56 5.28 4.20 -3.24
N MET A 57 5.54 5.47 -2.96
CA MET A 57 5.28 6.55 -3.90
C MET A 57 6.20 6.52 -5.11
N ARG A 58 7.48 6.18 -4.92
CA ARG A 58 8.48 6.19 -6.00
C ARG A 58 8.93 4.79 -6.35
N MET A 59 8.58 4.37 -7.56
CA MET A 59 8.97 3.09 -8.13
C MET A 59 9.25 3.26 -9.61
N PRO A 60 10.06 2.37 -10.21
CA PRO A 60 10.31 2.43 -11.65
C PRO A 60 9.05 2.07 -12.46
N ASN A 61 9.08 2.41 -13.74
CA ASN A 61 8.02 2.20 -14.73
C ASN A 61 6.76 3.00 -14.41
N VAL A 62 5.82 2.44 -13.66
CA VAL A 62 4.64 3.14 -13.18
C VAL A 62 4.88 3.47 -11.71
N ASP A 63 4.87 4.75 -11.35
CA ASP A 63 5.11 5.13 -9.96
C ASP A 63 3.88 4.89 -9.08
N GLY A 64 4.06 5.07 -7.77
CA GLY A 64 3.01 4.78 -6.80
C GLY A 64 1.79 5.69 -6.90
N ILE A 65 1.97 6.93 -7.33
CA ILE A 65 0.85 7.86 -7.54
C ILE A 65 -0.01 7.39 -8.70
N GLU A 66 0.61 7.07 -9.83
CA GLU A 66 -0.12 6.57 -11.00
C GLU A 66 -0.79 5.23 -10.72
N ALA A 67 -0.08 4.33 -10.04
CA ALA A 67 -0.65 3.04 -9.67
C ALA A 67 -1.84 3.21 -8.73
N THR A 68 -1.74 4.10 -7.75
CA THR A 68 -2.84 4.41 -6.83
C THR A 68 -4.06 4.93 -7.59
N GLU A 69 -3.83 5.84 -8.55
CA GLU A 69 -4.91 6.39 -9.37
C GLU A 69 -5.64 5.30 -10.14
N GLN A 70 -4.91 4.40 -10.76
CA GLN A 70 -5.52 3.30 -11.51
C GLN A 70 -6.26 2.31 -10.62
N ILE A 71 -5.69 1.97 -9.47
CA ILE A 71 -6.36 1.06 -8.52
C ILE A 71 -7.63 1.71 -7.96
N ALA A 72 -7.57 2.98 -7.60
CA ALA A 72 -8.72 3.69 -7.03
C ALA A 72 -9.86 3.85 -8.03
N ALA A 73 -9.54 3.96 -9.33
CA ALA A 73 -10.53 4.11 -10.39
C ALA A 73 -11.10 2.78 -10.90
N ALA A 74 -10.52 1.65 -10.49
CA ALA A 74 -10.95 0.34 -10.97
C ALA A 74 -12.28 -0.09 -10.34
N GLU A 75 -13.03 -0.92 -11.05
CA GLU A 75 -14.27 -1.50 -10.50
C GLU A 75 -14.00 -2.37 -9.28
N TRP A 76 -12.80 -2.96 -9.24
CA TRP A 76 -12.36 -3.80 -8.12
C TRP A 76 -11.50 -3.01 -7.12
N ALA A 77 -11.70 -1.70 -7.02
CA ALA A 77 -10.89 -0.82 -6.15
C ALA A 77 -10.83 -1.30 -4.69
N MET A 78 -9.68 -1.06 -4.07
CA MET A 78 -9.49 -1.29 -2.65
C MET A 78 -8.68 -0.13 -2.06
N PRO A 79 -8.70 0.03 -0.73
CA PRO A 79 -7.92 1.08 -0.07
C PRO A 79 -6.43 0.98 -0.35
N VAL A 80 -5.79 2.12 -0.56
CA VAL A 80 -4.34 2.22 -0.76
C VAL A 80 -3.77 3.13 0.32
N VAL A 81 -2.80 2.62 1.08
CA VAL A 81 -2.03 3.41 2.03
C VAL A 81 -0.68 3.68 1.37
N VAL A 82 -0.40 4.94 1.08
CA VAL A 82 0.83 5.35 0.40
C VAL A 82 1.92 5.66 1.41
N LEU A 83 3.14 5.20 1.14
CA LEU A 83 4.32 5.54 1.93
C LEU A 83 5.19 6.51 1.13
N SER A 84 5.52 7.65 1.72
CA SER A 84 6.35 8.67 1.08
C SER A 84 7.64 8.88 1.85
N ALA A 85 8.76 8.93 1.14
CA ALA A 85 10.05 9.24 1.72
C ALA A 85 10.18 10.73 2.06
N TYR A 86 9.32 11.56 1.49
CA TYR A 86 9.42 13.01 1.58
C TYR A 86 8.27 13.60 2.36
N ASP A 87 8.59 14.57 3.21
CA ASP A 87 7.61 15.28 4.02
C ASP A 87 7.21 16.58 3.30
N GLU A 88 6.77 16.43 2.04
CA GLU A 88 6.35 17.56 1.23
C GLU A 88 4.82 17.57 1.11
N PRO A 89 4.16 18.67 1.50
CA PRO A 89 2.71 18.74 1.42
C PRO A 89 2.14 18.45 0.03
N GLN A 90 2.84 18.85 -1.04
CA GLN A 90 2.40 18.58 -2.41
C GLN A 90 2.34 17.08 -2.71
N MET A 91 3.25 16.31 -2.16
CA MET A 91 3.29 14.87 -2.39
C MET A 91 2.15 14.17 -1.66
N ILE A 92 1.85 14.62 -0.46
CA ILE A 92 0.71 14.10 0.30
C ILE A 92 -0.59 14.43 -0.43
N GLU A 93 -0.73 15.68 -0.89
CA GLU A 93 -1.90 16.10 -1.66
C GLU A 93 -2.05 15.28 -2.95
N ALA A 94 -0.94 15.03 -3.66
CA ALA A 94 -0.97 14.24 -4.89
C ALA A 94 -1.44 12.81 -4.62
N ALA A 95 -0.97 12.19 -3.54
CA ALA A 95 -1.38 10.84 -3.16
C ALA A 95 -2.88 10.79 -2.84
N LEU A 96 -3.36 11.72 -2.05
CA LEU A 96 -4.78 11.79 -1.68
C LEU A 96 -5.66 12.11 -2.89
N ALA A 97 -5.21 13.02 -3.76
CA ALA A 97 -5.93 13.34 -5.00
C ALA A 97 -5.99 12.14 -5.96
N ALA A 98 -4.98 11.28 -5.93
CA ALA A 98 -4.96 10.06 -6.72
C ALA A 98 -5.93 9.00 -6.17
N GLY A 99 -6.45 9.18 -4.97
CA GLY A 99 -7.40 8.28 -4.36
C GLY A 99 -6.88 7.46 -3.20
N ALA A 100 -5.66 7.76 -2.70
CA ALA A 100 -5.14 7.07 -1.53
C ALA A 100 -6.02 7.33 -0.31
N THR A 101 -6.21 6.31 0.49
CA THR A 101 -6.95 6.42 1.75
C THR A 101 -6.14 7.19 2.78
N ASN A 102 -4.82 7.00 2.76
CA ASN A 102 -3.91 7.69 3.65
C ASN A 102 -2.52 7.77 3.01
N CYS A 103 -1.73 8.74 3.44
CA CYS A 103 -0.35 8.87 3.01
C CYS A 103 0.52 9.05 4.25
N LEU A 104 1.40 8.10 4.50
CA LEU A 104 2.30 8.11 5.64
C LEU A 104 3.71 8.36 5.19
N LYS A 105 4.49 8.98 6.05
CA LYS A 105 5.89 9.23 5.82
C LYS A 105 6.68 7.94 6.09
N LYS A 106 7.61 7.59 5.22
CA LYS A 106 8.55 6.51 5.49
C LYS A 106 9.36 6.89 6.74
N GLY A 107 9.53 5.98 7.66
CA GLY A 107 10.21 6.27 8.92
C GLY A 107 9.25 6.47 10.08
N VAL A 108 7.93 6.55 9.85
CA VAL A 108 6.98 6.42 10.95
C VAL A 108 7.12 5.02 11.53
N GLY A 109 6.75 4.85 12.77
CA GLY A 109 6.80 3.54 13.41
C GLY A 109 5.87 2.54 12.73
N LEU A 110 6.24 1.26 12.82
CA LEU A 110 5.41 0.19 12.27
C LEU A 110 4.01 0.20 12.89
N ASP A 111 3.89 0.62 14.13
CA ASP A 111 2.58 0.72 14.80
C ASP A 111 1.65 1.68 14.09
N GLU A 112 2.16 2.82 13.62
CA GLU A 112 1.36 3.78 12.86
C GLU A 112 0.91 3.20 11.53
N LEU A 113 1.80 2.47 10.85
CA LEU A 113 1.46 1.82 9.59
C LEU A 113 0.37 0.76 9.81
N ILE A 114 0.53 -0.06 10.84
CA ILE A 114 -0.44 -1.12 11.16
C ILE A 114 -1.80 -0.50 11.50
N GLU A 115 -1.83 0.58 12.28
CA GLU A 115 -3.08 1.28 12.59
C GLU A 115 -3.74 1.85 11.33
N ALA A 116 -2.94 2.44 10.43
CA ALA A 116 -3.47 3.01 9.19
C ALA A 116 -4.07 1.91 8.30
N ILE A 117 -3.43 0.75 8.24
CA ILE A 117 -3.95 -0.39 7.48
C ILE A 117 -5.27 -0.87 8.09
N ARG A 118 -5.34 -1.02 9.41
CA ARG A 118 -6.57 -1.44 10.08
C ARG A 118 -7.70 -0.44 9.87
N ALA A 119 -7.39 0.84 9.92
CA ALA A 119 -8.38 1.89 9.69
C ALA A 119 -8.86 1.91 8.23
N ALA A 120 -7.99 1.57 7.29
CA ALA A 120 -8.32 1.54 5.86
C ALA A 120 -9.13 0.30 5.47
N ASP A 121 -9.00 -0.79 6.20
CA ASP A 121 -9.69 -2.04 5.89
C ASP A 121 -11.21 -1.86 5.96
N ARG A 122 -11.89 -2.12 4.85
CA ARG A 122 -13.35 -1.96 4.70
C ARG A 122 -14.11 -3.26 4.89
N THR A 123 -13.42 -4.33 5.29
CA THR A 123 -14.03 -5.66 5.39
C THR A 123 -14.63 -5.96 6.76
N ILE A 124 -14.55 -5.06 7.68
CA ILE A 124 -15.06 -5.21 9.04
C ILE A 124 -16.55 -4.96 9.09
#